data_e08f5249429c2501a15d2169b9fa9e09
#
_entry.id   e08f5249429c2501a15d2169b9fa9e09
#
_cell.length_a   1.000
_cell.length_b   1.000
_cell.length_c   1.000
_cell.angle_alpha   90.00
_cell.angle_beta   90.00
_cell.angle_gamma   90.00
#
_symmetry.space_group_name_H-M   'P 1'
#
loop_
_entity.id
_entity.type
_entity.pdbx_description
1 polymer ?
#
loop_
_entity_poly.entity_id
_entity_poly.type
_entity_poly.pdbx_seq_one_letter_code
_entity_poly.pdbx_strand_id
1 'polypeptide(L)'
;IPVGADLIWCFPATALKQVQDFARRLDGPPRRIVVLGSTSAYDVSDHSTEYPPPWIDESGPIDLSKPRVQGEEFLQKEYGAIVLRVAGIYGPGRNPVDWVREGRVSPSRKYVNLIHVKDLAAICLLALEKGKPGEAFNVSDGQPRTWNEICATAHQRWGVTPAVVNKDSSPGKRISNAKLRAELDYRFQHSELYGALDILESTRSQP
;
A
#
# COMPACT_ATOMS: atom_id res chain seq x y z
N ILE A 1 -26.65 3.93 0.01
CA ILE A 1 -25.77 4.57 -0.99
C ILE A 1 -26.63 4.83 -2.22
N PRO A 2 -26.63 6.07 -2.78
CA PRO A 2 -27.41 6.38 -3.99
C PRO A 2 -27.08 5.42 -5.14
N VAL A 3 -28.10 5.04 -5.92
CA VAL A 3 -27.92 4.23 -7.12
C VAL A 3 -26.98 4.96 -8.10
N GLY A 4 -26.00 4.25 -8.63
CA GLY A 4 -25.03 4.80 -9.57
C GLY A 4 -23.95 5.68 -8.96
N ALA A 5 -23.83 5.74 -7.63
CA ALA A 5 -22.74 6.43 -6.95
C ALA A 5 -21.41 5.69 -7.13
N ASP A 6 -20.31 6.44 -7.10
CA ASP A 6 -18.98 5.85 -6.97
C ASP A 6 -18.68 5.55 -5.50
N LEU A 7 -18.05 4.41 -5.25
CA LEU A 7 -17.70 3.97 -3.90
C LEU A 7 -16.19 3.77 -3.77
N ILE A 8 -15.58 4.40 -2.77
CA ILE A 8 -14.22 4.08 -2.34
C ILE A 8 -14.31 3.39 -0.98
N TRP A 9 -13.91 2.11 -0.95
CA TRP A 9 -13.86 1.29 0.27
C TRP A 9 -12.48 1.45 0.93
N CYS A 10 -12.38 2.32 1.94
CA CYS A 10 -11.11 2.75 2.54
C CYS A 10 -10.66 1.93 3.76
N PHE A 11 -11.41 0.93 4.19
CA PHE A 11 -11.09 0.06 5.33
C PHE A 11 -10.92 -1.40 4.88
N PRO A 12 -10.31 -2.28 5.68
CA PRO A 12 -10.13 -3.67 5.28
C PRO A 12 -11.45 -4.35 4.90
N ALA A 13 -11.52 -4.96 3.72
CA ALA A 13 -12.67 -5.72 3.26
C ALA A 13 -12.76 -7.08 3.99
N THR A 14 -13.07 -7.04 5.30
CA THR A 14 -13.11 -8.19 6.22
C THR A 14 -14.16 -7.95 7.32
N ALA A 15 -14.84 -8.95 7.92
CA ALA A 15 -14.84 -10.34 7.47
C ALA A 15 -15.74 -10.50 6.24
N LEU A 16 -15.49 -11.54 5.41
CA LEU A 16 -16.25 -11.77 4.18
C LEU A 16 -17.77 -11.66 4.35
N LYS A 17 -18.32 -12.24 5.43
CA LYS A 17 -19.76 -12.14 5.74
C LYS A 17 -20.24 -10.69 5.87
N GLN A 18 -19.47 -9.82 6.53
CA GLN A 18 -19.83 -8.41 6.69
C GLN A 18 -19.79 -7.65 5.37
N VAL A 19 -18.81 -7.96 4.52
CA VAL A 19 -18.71 -7.41 3.15
C VAL A 19 -19.92 -7.82 2.31
N GLN A 20 -20.32 -9.10 2.36
CA GLN A 20 -21.50 -9.61 1.69
C GLN A 20 -22.80 -9.00 2.22
N ASP A 21 -22.92 -8.86 3.54
CA ASP A 21 -24.11 -8.24 4.18
C ASP A 21 -24.22 -6.76 3.82
N PHE A 22 -23.10 -6.04 3.71
CA PHE A 22 -23.09 -4.67 3.21
C PHE A 22 -23.53 -4.61 1.73
N ALA A 23 -22.94 -5.46 0.89
CA ALA A 23 -23.25 -5.47 -0.54
C ALA A 23 -24.74 -5.76 -0.82
N ARG A 24 -25.36 -6.66 -0.05
CA ARG A 24 -26.81 -6.96 -0.17
C ARG A 24 -27.73 -5.80 0.25
N ARG A 25 -27.23 -4.83 1.00
CA ARG A 25 -27.98 -3.64 1.45
C ARG A 25 -27.88 -2.46 0.48
N LEU A 26 -27.13 -2.62 -0.60
CA LEU A 26 -27.11 -1.62 -1.65
C LEU A 26 -28.42 -1.70 -2.45
N ASP A 27 -29.09 -0.58 -2.63
CA ASP A 27 -30.35 -0.47 -3.41
C ASP A 27 -30.15 -0.77 -4.90
N GLY A 28 -28.90 -0.85 -5.33
CA GLY A 28 -28.45 -1.18 -6.68
C GLY A 28 -26.92 -1.14 -6.75
N PRO A 29 -26.33 -1.66 -7.82
CA PRO A 29 -24.87 -1.67 -7.94
C PRO A 29 -24.33 -0.23 -8.01
N PRO A 30 -23.27 0.09 -7.29
CA PRO A 30 -22.50 1.32 -7.50
C PRO A 30 -22.05 1.41 -8.97
N ARG A 31 -21.87 2.62 -9.48
CA ARG A 31 -21.34 2.82 -10.83
C ARG A 31 -19.91 2.25 -10.92
N ARG A 32 -19.12 2.52 -9.92
CA ARG A 32 -17.75 1.99 -9.76
C ARG A 32 -17.42 1.77 -8.29
N ILE A 33 -16.60 0.77 -8.02
CA ILE A 33 -16.06 0.49 -6.70
C ILE A 33 -14.54 0.44 -6.78
N VAL A 34 -13.86 1.20 -5.93
CA VAL A 34 -12.43 1.07 -5.65
C VAL A 34 -12.28 0.56 -4.23
N VAL A 35 -11.50 -0.52 -4.06
CA VAL A 35 -11.22 -1.14 -2.75
C VAL A 35 -9.75 -0.94 -2.40
N LEU A 36 -9.47 -0.37 -1.23
CA LEU A 36 -8.11 -0.28 -0.69
C LEU A 36 -7.70 -1.63 -0.07
N GLY A 37 -7.06 -2.44 -0.89
CA GLY A 37 -6.40 -3.67 -0.50
C GLY A 37 -5.01 -3.41 0.09
N SER A 38 -4.17 -4.43 0.07
CA SER A 38 -2.80 -4.34 0.59
C SER A 38 -1.85 -5.24 -0.20
N THR A 39 -0.60 -4.81 -0.36
CA THR A 39 0.48 -5.66 -0.87
C THR A 39 0.80 -6.86 0.04
N SER A 40 0.24 -6.90 1.25
CA SER A 40 0.27 -8.10 2.10
C SER A 40 -0.56 -9.26 1.55
N ALA A 41 -1.42 -9.00 0.54
CA ALA A 41 -2.17 -10.04 -0.17
C ALA A 41 -1.25 -11.06 -0.86
N TYR A 42 -0.09 -10.62 -1.35
CA TYR A 42 0.83 -11.51 -2.03
C TYR A 42 1.35 -12.61 -1.11
N ASP A 43 1.25 -13.82 -1.62
CA ASP A 43 1.91 -14.97 -1.01
C ASP A 43 3.41 -14.92 -1.30
N VAL A 44 4.21 -14.98 -0.24
CA VAL A 44 5.68 -15.04 -0.30
C VAL A 44 6.18 -16.23 0.48
N SER A 45 5.33 -17.27 0.65
CA SER A 45 5.66 -18.49 1.38
C SER A 45 6.73 -19.31 0.67
N ASP A 46 6.90 -19.15 -0.63
CA ASP A 46 8.08 -19.65 -1.33
C ASP A 46 9.27 -18.78 -0.92
N HIS A 47 10.00 -19.29 0.06
CA HIS A 47 11.20 -18.68 0.61
C HIS A 47 12.30 -18.63 -0.45
N SER A 48 12.15 -17.69 -1.40
CA SER A 48 13.26 -17.35 -2.27
C SER A 48 14.41 -16.90 -1.39
N THR A 49 15.52 -17.64 -1.43
CA THR A 49 16.78 -17.21 -0.81
C THR A 49 17.45 -16.09 -1.61
N GLU A 50 16.83 -15.69 -2.72
CA GLU A 50 17.32 -14.64 -3.60
C GLU A 50 17.30 -13.28 -2.92
N TYR A 51 18.41 -12.57 -3.04
CA TYR A 51 18.54 -11.21 -2.52
C TYR A 51 19.29 -10.33 -3.54
N PRO A 52 18.71 -9.18 -3.93
CA PRO A 52 17.38 -8.66 -3.54
C PRO A 52 16.23 -9.57 -4.00
N PRO A 53 15.09 -9.61 -3.26
CA PRO A 53 13.98 -10.46 -3.68
C PRO A 53 13.45 -10.05 -5.06
N PRO A 54 12.87 -10.97 -5.84
CA PRO A 54 12.33 -10.64 -7.17
C PRO A 54 11.21 -9.59 -7.07
N TRP A 55 10.98 -8.90 -8.19
CA TRP A 55 9.86 -7.99 -8.30
C TRP A 55 8.54 -8.75 -8.37
N ILE A 56 7.52 -8.23 -7.68
CA ILE A 56 6.16 -8.76 -7.69
C ILE A 56 5.27 -7.72 -8.38
N ASP A 57 4.63 -8.14 -9.45
CA ASP A 57 3.56 -7.40 -10.12
C ASP A 57 2.17 -7.96 -9.77
N GLU A 58 1.13 -7.50 -10.47
CA GLU A 58 -0.25 -7.89 -10.20
C GLU A 58 -0.56 -9.35 -10.55
N SER A 59 0.28 -10.02 -11.33
CA SER A 59 0.17 -11.45 -11.66
C SER A 59 0.70 -12.36 -10.57
N GLY A 60 1.43 -11.81 -9.59
CA GLY A 60 1.98 -12.56 -8.47
C GLY A 60 0.89 -13.28 -7.65
N PRO A 61 1.17 -14.48 -7.11
CA PRO A 61 0.20 -15.25 -6.36
C PRO A 61 -0.27 -14.52 -5.11
N ILE A 62 -1.56 -14.59 -4.82
CA ILE A 62 -2.18 -14.01 -3.63
C ILE A 62 -2.64 -15.11 -2.68
N ASP A 63 -2.55 -14.84 -1.38
CA ASP A 63 -2.96 -15.74 -0.32
C ASP A 63 -4.48 -15.61 -0.06
N LEU A 64 -5.26 -16.48 -0.69
CA LEU A 64 -6.70 -16.55 -0.55
C LEU A 64 -7.18 -16.99 0.85
N SER A 65 -6.29 -17.48 1.72
CA SER A 65 -6.64 -17.79 3.10
C SER A 65 -6.85 -16.55 3.97
N LYS A 66 -6.31 -15.41 3.56
CA LYS A 66 -6.42 -14.16 4.29
C LYS A 66 -7.83 -13.58 4.20
N PRO A 67 -8.51 -13.32 5.34
CA PRO A 67 -9.90 -12.82 5.34
C PRO A 67 -10.09 -11.53 4.53
N ARG A 68 -9.08 -10.64 4.52
CA ARG A 68 -9.12 -9.42 3.71
C ARG A 68 -9.13 -9.72 2.22
N VAL A 69 -8.26 -10.64 1.78
CA VAL A 69 -8.17 -11.03 0.36
C VAL A 69 -9.49 -11.65 -0.09
N GLN A 70 -10.15 -12.47 0.75
CA GLN A 70 -11.46 -13.04 0.43
C GLN A 70 -12.53 -11.97 0.17
N GLY A 71 -12.55 -10.89 0.97
CA GLY A 71 -13.49 -9.78 0.76
C GLY A 71 -13.15 -8.94 -0.47
N GLU A 72 -11.85 -8.70 -0.73
CA GLU A 72 -11.38 -8.02 -1.94
C GLU A 72 -11.79 -8.81 -3.20
N GLU A 73 -11.53 -10.12 -3.22
CA GLU A 73 -11.89 -11.03 -4.32
C GLU A 73 -13.42 -11.09 -4.54
N PHE A 74 -14.20 -11.13 -3.46
CA PHE A 74 -15.65 -11.10 -3.56
C PHE A 74 -16.14 -9.81 -4.25
N LEU A 75 -15.68 -8.65 -3.80
CA LEU A 75 -16.08 -7.37 -4.41
C LEU A 75 -15.59 -7.26 -5.86
N GLN A 76 -14.40 -7.76 -6.15
CA GLN A 76 -13.84 -7.75 -7.49
C GLN A 76 -14.66 -8.63 -8.45
N LYS A 77 -15.00 -9.85 -8.07
CA LYS A 77 -15.70 -10.82 -8.92
C LYS A 77 -17.19 -10.51 -9.09
N GLU A 78 -17.87 -10.15 -7.99
CA GLU A 78 -19.31 -9.97 -8.00
C GLU A 78 -19.74 -8.55 -8.40
N TYR A 79 -18.90 -7.55 -8.14
CA TYR A 79 -19.25 -6.14 -8.36
C TYR A 79 -18.27 -5.40 -9.28
N GLY A 80 -17.30 -6.10 -9.86
CA GLY A 80 -16.29 -5.49 -10.72
C GLY A 80 -15.42 -4.46 -10.00
N ALA A 81 -15.23 -4.61 -8.68
CA ALA A 81 -14.43 -3.67 -7.92
C ALA A 81 -12.97 -3.63 -8.42
N ILE A 82 -12.39 -2.43 -8.45
CA ILE A 82 -10.98 -2.21 -8.73
C ILE A 82 -10.22 -2.31 -7.41
N VAL A 83 -9.29 -3.25 -7.31
CA VAL A 83 -8.51 -3.49 -6.08
C VAL A 83 -7.17 -2.75 -6.15
N LEU A 84 -6.97 -1.79 -5.26
CA LEU A 84 -5.69 -1.12 -5.09
C LEU A 84 -4.88 -1.84 -4.01
N ARG A 85 -3.88 -2.65 -4.39
CA ARG A 85 -2.96 -3.32 -3.47
C ARG A 85 -1.94 -2.33 -2.94
N VAL A 86 -2.29 -1.65 -1.85
CA VAL A 86 -1.57 -0.50 -1.31
C VAL A 86 -0.38 -0.95 -0.47
N ALA A 87 0.77 -0.32 -0.70
CA ALA A 87 1.99 -0.45 0.09
C ALA A 87 1.89 0.30 1.44
N GLY A 88 2.98 0.44 2.16
CA GLY A 88 3.02 1.18 3.42
C GLY A 88 2.65 2.66 3.19
N ILE A 89 1.52 3.11 3.75
CA ILE A 89 1.07 4.50 3.61
C ILE A 89 1.84 5.38 4.56
N TYR A 90 2.37 6.50 4.06
CA TYR A 90 3.01 7.52 4.89
C TYR A 90 2.50 8.93 4.54
N GLY A 91 2.78 9.90 5.43
CA GLY A 91 2.37 11.29 5.30
C GLY A 91 2.15 11.93 6.66
N PRO A 92 1.41 13.07 6.76
CA PRO A 92 1.11 13.69 8.03
C PRO A 92 0.48 12.71 9.04
N GLY A 93 1.03 12.62 10.25
CA GLY A 93 0.60 11.68 11.28
C GLY A 93 1.02 10.21 11.08
N ARG A 94 1.72 9.89 10.00
CA ARG A 94 2.25 8.54 9.70
C ARG A 94 3.65 8.64 9.10
N ASN A 95 4.59 9.13 9.87
CA ASN A 95 5.94 9.36 9.42
C ASN A 95 6.84 8.12 9.66
N PRO A 96 7.49 7.54 8.63
CA PRO A 96 8.47 6.48 8.79
C PRO A 96 9.61 6.80 9.77
N VAL A 97 10.02 8.07 9.88
CA VAL A 97 11.04 8.50 10.86
C VAL A 97 10.54 8.31 12.29
N ASP A 98 9.25 8.54 12.55
CA ASP A 98 8.65 8.25 13.85
C ASP A 98 8.63 6.76 14.16
N TRP A 99 8.41 5.90 13.15
CA TRP A 99 8.48 4.45 13.35
C TRP A 99 9.87 3.99 13.79
N VAL A 100 10.94 4.64 13.25
CA VAL A 100 12.32 4.41 13.69
C VAL A 100 12.53 4.94 15.11
N ARG A 101 12.09 6.16 15.39
CA ARG A 101 12.23 6.85 16.68
C ARG A 101 11.54 6.11 17.83
N GLU A 102 10.36 5.56 17.55
CA GLU A 102 9.55 4.81 18.50
C GLU A 102 9.95 3.33 18.60
N GLY A 103 10.96 2.89 17.87
CA GLY A 103 11.42 1.51 17.89
C GLY A 103 10.44 0.50 17.26
N ARG A 104 9.46 0.98 16.47
CA ARG A 104 8.52 0.08 15.74
C ARG A 104 9.20 -0.66 14.61
N VAL A 105 10.30 -0.11 14.11
CA VAL A 105 11.14 -0.69 13.08
C VAL A 105 12.61 -0.56 13.47
N SER A 106 13.43 -1.46 12.97
CA SER A 106 14.86 -1.51 13.22
C SER A 106 15.65 -1.75 11.93
N PRO A 107 16.95 -1.43 11.91
CA PRO A 107 17.80 -1.72 10.77
C PRO A 107 17.70 -3.20 10.38
N SER A 108 17.40 -3.45 9.12
CA SER A 108 17.37 -4.81 8.54
C SER A 108 17.48 -4.74 7.01
N ARG A 109 17.81 -5.88 6.39
CA ARG A 109 17.86 -6.01 4.94
C ARG A 109 16.46 -6.13 4.29
N LYS A 110 15.39 -6.12 5.11
CA LYS A 110 14.03 -6.24 4.65
C LYS A 110 13.62 -5.07 3.77
N TYR A 111 13.21 -5.36 2.55
CA TYR A 111 12.63 -4.37 1.65
C TYR A 111 11.23 -3.97 2.09
N VAL A 112 10.96 -2.68 2.03
CA VAL A 112 9.65 -2.07 2.24
C VAL A 112 9.29 -1.22 1.03
N ASN A 113 8.00 -1.14 0.76
CA ASN A 113 7.43 -0.32 -0.29
C ASN A 113 6.52 0.70 0.37
N LEU A 114 6.57 1.93 -0.08
CA LEU A 114 5.86 3.05 0.52
C LEU A 114 5.03 3.79 -0.54
N ILE A 115 4.02 4.50 -0.07
CA ILE A 115 3.21 5.42 -0.87
C ILE A 115 2.82 6.62 -0.02
N HIS A 116 2.97 7.82 -0.56
CA HIS A 116 2.49 9.01 0.13
C HIS A 116 0.96 9.09 0.06
N VAL A 117 0.33 9.50 1.17
CA VAL A 117 -1.14 9.53 1.28
C VAL A 117 -1.81 10.40 0.22
N LYS A 118 -1.19 11.50 -0.21
CA LYS A 118 -1.73 12.36 -1.27
C LYS A 118 -1.71 11.68 -2.63
N ASP A 119 -0.63 10.96 -2.96
CA ASP A 119 -0.58 10.16 -4.19
C ASP A 119 -1.61 9.04 -4.16
N LEU A 120 -1.76 8.35 -3.02
CA LEU A 120 -2.79 7.33 -2.86
C LEU A 120 -4.19 7.89 -3.10
N ALA A 121 -4.52 9.05 -2.50
CA ALA A 121 -5.83 9.68 -2.68
C ALA A 121 -6.10 10.05 -4.15
N ALA A 122 -5.11 10.61 -4.84
CA ALA A 122 -5.22 10.92 -6.27
C ALA A 122 -5.39 9.65 -7.12
N ILE A 123 -4.66 8.58 -6.81
CA ILE A 123 -4.77 7.29 -7.49
C ILE A 123 -6.17 6.68 -7.29
N CYS A 124 -6.78 6.79 -6.09
CA CYS A 124 -8.14 6.33 -5.86
C CYS A 124 -9.14 6.99 -6.80
N LEU A 125 -9.06 8.32 -6.95
CA LEU A 125 -9.94 9.08 -7.85
C LEU A 125 -9.69 8.70 -9.32
N LEU A 126 -8.42 8.58 -9.70
CA LEU A 126 -8.04 8.19 -11.05
C LEU A 126 -8.48 6.77 -11.41
N ALA A 127 -8.41 5.85 -10.44
CA ALA A 127 -8.92 4.49 -10.63
C ALA A 127 -10.43 4.46 -10.83
N LEU A 128 -11.20 5.33 -10.13
CA LEU A 128 -12.62 5.51 -10.40
C LEU A 128 -12.88 6.08 -11.80
N GLU A 129 -12.00 6.92 -12.32
CA GLU A 129 -12.17 7.54 -13.63
C GLU A 129 -11.77 6.61 -14.77
N LYS A 130 -10.57 6.01 -14.69
CA LYS A 130 -9.91 5.31 -15.81
C LYS A 130 -9.82 3.80 -15.66
N GLY A 131 -9.80 3.27 -14.42
CA GLY A 131 -9.62 1.84 -14.19
C GLY A 131 -10.75 1.01 -14.78
N LYS A 132 -10.46 -0.17 -15.26
CA LYS A 132 -11.47 -1.10 -15.78
C LYS A 132 -12.04 -1.95 -14.64
N PRO A 133 -13.33 -2.27 -14.67
CA PRO A 133 -13.93 -3.14 -13.66
C PRO A 133 -13.18 -4.48 -13.52
N GLY A 134 -12.99 -4.92 -12.29
CA GLY A 134 -12.33 -6.19 -11.98
C GLY A 134 -10.81 -6.17 -12.07
N GLU A 135 -10.18 -5.01 -12.26
CA GLU A 135 -8.72 -4.91 -12.28
C GLU A 135 -8.12 -4.78 -10.87
N ALA A 136 -6.84 -5.14 -10.77
CA ALA A 136 -6.01 -4.84 -9.61
C ALA A 136 -4.81 -4.00 -10.02
N PHE A 137 -4.39 -3.09 -9.12
CA PHE A 137 -3.19 -2.26 -9.29
C PHE A 137 -2.35 -2.27 -8.03
N ASN A 138 -1.04 -2.43 -8.19
CA ASN A 138 -0.09 -2.21 -7.12
C ASN A 138 0.15 -0.72 -6.91
N VAL A 139 -0.04 -0.25 -5.69
CA VAL A 139 0.09 1.16 -5.34
C VAL A 139 1.29 1.36 -4.41
N SER A 140 2.42 1.70 -5.00
CA SER A 140 3.67 2.09 -4.32
C SER A 140 4.35 3.20 -5.12
N ASP A 141 5.32 3.89 -4.52
CA ASP A 141 6.16 4.88 -5.24
C ASP A 141 7.08 4.23 -6.31
N GLY A 142 7.14 2.89 -6.35
CA GLY A 142 7.98 2.12 -7.28
C GLY A 142 9.46 2.10 -6.89
N GLN A 143 9.82 2.58 -5.72
CA GLN A 143 11.18 2.63 -5.20
C GLN A 143 11.28 1.89 -3.86
N PRO A 144 11.33 0.55 -3.86
CA PRO A 144 11.48 -0.23 -2.63
C PRO A 144 12.85 0.07 -1.98
N ARG A 145 12.85 0.25 -0.66
CA ARG A 145 14.04 0.54 0.15
C ARG A 145 14.15 -0.46 1.28
N THR A 146 15.36 -0.66 1.78
CA THR A 146 15.57 -1.48 2.98
C THR A 146 15.38 -0.64 4.25
N TRP A 147 15.04 -1.29 5.36
CA TRP A 147 15.03 -0.60 6.64
C TRP A 147 16.43 -0.14 7.05
N ASN A 148 17.51 -0.80 6.59
CA ASN A 148 18.87 -0.30 6.78
C ASN A 148 19.05 1.09 6.18
N GLU A 149 18.61 1.29 4.93
CA GLU A 149 18.72 2.58 4.23
C GLU A 149 17.88 3.66 4.93
N ILE A 150 16.63 3.35 5.29
CA ILE A 150 15.74 4.31 5.97
C ILE A 150 16.28 4.68 7.34
N CYS A 151 16.73 3.71 8.14
CA CYS A 151 17.31 3.97 9.47
C CYS A 151 18.62 4.75 9.39
N ALA A 152 19.50 4.43 8.44
CA ALA A 152 20.76 5.17 8.24
C ALA A 152 20.48 6.62 7.85
N THR A 153 19.55 6.86 6.93
CA THR A 153 19.14 8.20 6.52
C THR A 153 18.48 8.97 7.68
N ALA A 154 17.62 8.29 8.46
CA ALA A 154 16.99 8.89 9.64
C ALA A 154 18.03 9.35 10.69
N HIS A 155 19.05 8.54 10.90
CA HIS A 155 20.17 8.93 11.77
C HIS A 155 20.97 10.12 11.21
N GLN A 156 21.34 10.03 9.94
CA GLN A 156 22.20 11.05 9.30
C GLN A 156 21.49 12.41 9.15
N ARG A 157 20.22 12.44 8.73
CA ARG A 157 19.51 13.68 8.44
C ARG A 157 18.84 14.31 9.65
N TRP A 158 18.27 13.48 10.53
CA TRP A 158 17.42 13.96 11.62
C TRP A 158 17.87 13.52 13.01
N GLY A 159 19.08 12.93 13.12
CA GLY A 159 19.66 12.53 14.41
C GLY A 159 18.89 11.41 15.13
N VAL A 160 18.03 10.69 14.43
CA VAL A 160 17.22 9.63 15.03
C VAL A 160 18.04 8.35 15.12
N THR A 161 18.32 7.92 16.35
CA THR A 161 19.02 6.65 16.59
C THR A 161 18.01 5.52 16.62
N PRO A 162 18.09 4.54 15.69
CA PRO A 162 17.19 3.40 15.70
C PRO A 162 17.46 2.51 16.91
N ALA A 163 16.40 2.04 17.56
CA ALA A 163 16.53 1.02 18.59
C ALA A 163 17.04 -0.30 17.96
N VAL A 164 17.95 -0.97 18.64
CA VAL A 164 18.42 -2.29 18.21
C VAL A 164 17.37 -3.31 18.64
N VAL A 165 16.42 -3.61 17.76
CA VAL A 165 15.36 -4.59 18.04
C VAL A 165 15.27 -5.57 16.89
N ASN A 166 15.20 -6.85 17.21
CA ASN A 166 14.89 -8.02 16.40
C ASN A 166 15.59 -8.22 15.02
N LYS A 167 16.16 -9.39 14.90
CA LYS A 167 16.68 -9.95 13.64
C LYS A 167 15.53 -10.44 12.75
N ASP A 168 14.74 -9.53 12.19
CA ASP A 168 13.84 -9.93 11.09
C ASP A 168 14.71 -10.31 9.88
N SER A 169 14.81 -11.59 9.59
CA SER A 169 15.61 -12.14 8.49
C SER A 169 14.84 -12.15 7.16
N SER A 170 13.57 -11.77 7.16
CA SER A 170 12.75 -11.72 5.95
C SER A 170 13.34 -10.73 4.93
N PRO A 171 13.50 -11.12 3.66
CA PRO A 171 13.97 -10.19 2.62
C PRO A 171 12.93 -9.10 2.29
N GLY A 172 11.69 -9.26 2.72
CA GLY A 172 10.59 -8.37 2.33
C GLY A 172 10.13 -8.61 0.90
N LYS A 173 9.64 -7.56 0.26
CA LYS A 173 9.11 -7.59 -1.12
C LYS A 173 9.57 -6.38 -1.90
N ARG A 174 9.74 -6.53 -3.21
CA ARG A 174 9.85 -5.41 -4.14
C ARG A 174 8.60 -5.39 -5.03
N ILE A 175 7.77 -4.38 -4.90
CA ILE A 175 6.47 -4.27 -5.56
C ILE A 175 6.59 -3.38 -6.79
N SER A 176 6.26 -3.94 -7.94
CA SER A 176 6.19 -3.19 -9.21
C SER A 176 4.88 -2.42 -9.30
N ASN A 177 4.95 -1.14 -9.66
CA ASN A 177 3.80 -0.29 -9.98
C ASN A 177 3.71 0.00 -11.48
N ALA A 178 4.37 -0.81 -12.32
CA ALA A 178 4.48 -0.57 -13.75
C ALA A 178 3.11 -0.53 -14.44
N LYS A 179 2.20 -1.44 -14.07
CA LYS A 179 0.82 -1.47 -14.60
C LYS A 179 0.07 -0.18 -14.27
N LEU A 180 0.11 0.27 -13.02
CA LEU A 180 -0.54 1.50 -12.59
C LEU A 180 -0.05 2.69 -13.41
N ARG A 181 1.26 2.84 -13.61
CA ARG A 181 1.85 3.93 -14.40
C ARG A 181 1.43 3.87 -15.86
N ALA A 182 1.41 2.69 -16.45
CA ALA A 182 1.08 2.50 -17.87
C ALA A 182 -0.41 2.72 -18.16
N GLU A 183 -1.30 2.20 -17.31
CA GLU A 183 -2.74 2.16 -17.60
C GLU A 183 -3.50 3.36 -17.01
N LEU A 184 -3.09 3.88 -15.85
CA LEU A 184 -3.69 5.06 -15.26
C LEU A 184 -2.95 6.36 -15.63
N ASP A 185 -1.76 6.28 -16.24
CA ASP A 185 -0.90 7.43 -16.59
C ASP A 185 -0.68 8.38 -15.39
N TYR A 186 -0.44 7.79 -14.20
CA TYR A 186 -0.23 8.57 -12.99
C TYR A 186 1.22 9.00 -12.83
N ARG A 187 1.41 10.30 -12.57
CA ARG A 187 2.72 10.89 -12.24
C ARG A 187 2.77 11.18 -10.75
N PHE A 188 3.66 10.46 -10.04
CA PHE A 188 3.82 10.62 -8.59
C PHE A 188 4.33 12.01 -8.23
N GLN A 189 3.64 12.66 -7.30
CA GLN A 189 4.03 13.97 -6.74
C GLN A 189 5.09 13.80 -5.63
N HIS A 190 5.10 12.67 -4.96
CA HIS A 190 6.01 12.32 -3.87
C HIS A 190 6.80 11.06 -4.20
N SER A 191 7.49 11.06 -5.36
CA SER A 191 8.31 9.92 -5.82
C SER A 191 9.64 9.81 -5.04
N GLU A 192 10.11 10.91 -4.42
CA GLU A 192 11.34 10.95 -3.63
C GLU A 192 10.99 10.97 -2.14
N LEU A 193 11.19 9.80 -1.47
CA LEU A 193 10.80 9.59 -0.09
C LEU A 193 11.46 10.61 0.87
N TYR A 194 12.77 10.77 0.77
CA TYR A 194 13.51 11.53 1.77
C TYR A 194 13.21 13.03 1.71
N GLY A 195 12.95 13.60 0.54
CA GLY A 195 12.47 14.98 0.40
C GLY A 195 11.07 15.16 1.00
N ALA A 196 10.19 14.18 0.82
CA ALA A 196 8.88 14.21 1.48
C ALA A 196 9.01 14.10 3.01
N LEU A 197 9.96 13.29 3.52
CA LEU A 197 10.23 13.18 4.94
C LEU A 197 10.88 14.45 5.53
N ASP A 198 11.71 15.16 4.78
CA ASP A 198 12.25 16.47 5.20
C ASP A 198 11.13 17.46 5.49
N ILE A 199 10.09 17.48 4.64
CA ILE A 199 8.90 18.34 4.85
C ILE A 199 8.15 17.91 6.11
N LEU A 200 7.95 16.60 6.34
CA LEU A 200 7.26 16.11 7.53
C LEU A 200 8.02 16.39 8.82
N GLU A 201 9.35 16.26 8.81
CA GLU A 201 10.18 16.57 9.99
C GLU A 201 10.23 18.09 10.28
N SER A 202 10.29 18.94 9.24
CA SER A 202 10.27 20.40 9.42
C SER A 202 8.96 20.91 10.03
N THR A 203 7.83 20.33 9.64
CA THR A 203 6.51 20.71 10.20
C THR A 203 6.31 20.23 11.64
N ARG A 204 7.00 19.18 12.05
CA ARG A 204 6.99 18.69 13.43
C ARG A 204 7.65 19.64 14.42
N SER A 205 8.68 20.35 13.97
CA SER A 205 9.50 21.24 14.81
C SER A 205 8.86 22.60 15.03
N GLN A 206 7.67 22.86 14.49
CA GLN A 206 6.91 24.07 14.74
C GLN A 206 5.94 23.83 15.92
N PRO A 207 6.05 24.61 17.01
CA PRO A 207 5.18 24.49 18.19
C PRO A 207 3.73 24.88 17.89
#